data_171ce8f54acb5fadcd8269d509887f3d
#
_entry.id   171ce8f54acb5fadcd8269d509887f3d
#
_cell.length_a   1.000
_cell.length_b   1.000
_cell.length_c   1.000
_cell.angle_alpha   90.00
_cell.angle_beta   90.00
_cell.angle_gamma   90.00
#
_symmetry.space_group_name_H-M   'P 1'
#
loop_
_entity.id
_entity.type
_entity.pdbx_description
1 polymer ?
#
loop_
_entity_poly.entity_id
_entity_poly.type
_entity_poly.pdbx_seq_one_letter_code
_entity_poly.pdbx_strand_id
1 'polypeptide(L)'
;MEIRKLDETYIEHTYHRHTPILMRGKSCTVYDSEGKAYVDLSAGITVNSLGFSDPAWQTAVMSQLLQLQHASNRYYTAPQVLLAEQLCKRTGMQKAVFGNSGTEANECAIKLARKWGIDRHGADCYHIITLENSFHGHTLGALAAAGQPALKADFGPVLPGFHHVPANDLAAMQAAFAQYPVAGVMLELVQSEDGMKALDADYVQALCALCREKDALLIVDEVQTGNGRTGALYAYELFGIAPDVVTTANGLADGLPIGVTLIDARAAGTLTCGTHSSTFGGNPVCAAAARAVLSRIDGALLQAVVEKGEYIKAQLQGAKGVKAVTGLGLLIGVLPEARPASDVAEACEEHGVLLLTEKDNLCIAPALNIPMEELAAAIAVVKQELAAE
;
A
#
# COMPACT_ATOMS: atom_id res chain seq x y z
N MET A 1 -13.98 30.48 4.77
CA MET A 1 -13.92 29.84 6.09
C MET A 1 -12.46 29.74 6.53
N GLU A 2 -12.16 30.02 7.78
CA GLU A 2 -10.77 30.10 8.29
C GLU A 2 -10.08 28.72 8.49
N ILE A 3 -10.47 27.67 7.73
CA ILE A 3 -9.94 26.32 7.94
C ILE A 3 -8.41 26.27 7.82
N ARG A 4 -7.83 26.95 6.81
CA ARG A 4 -6.36 27.00 6.64
C ARG A 4 -5.67 27.65 7.85
N LYS A 5 -6.24 28.73 8.38
CA LYS A 5 -5.70 29.39 9.58
C LYS A 5 -5.83 28.50 10.84
N LEU A 6 -6.89 27.72 10.93
CA LEU A 6 -7.03 26.74 12.01
C LEU A 6 -6.03 25.59 11.87
N ASP A 7 -5.79 25.12 10.65
CA ASP A 7 -4.77 24.13 10.33
C ASP A 7 -3.37 24.63 10.73
N GLU A 8 -3.00 25.84 10.30
CA GLU A 8 -1.74 26.51 10.64
C GLU A 8 -1.57 26.71 12.16
N THR A 9 -2.68 26.89 12.88
CA THR A 9 -2.64 27.17 14.32
C THR A 9 -2.56 25.89 15.18
N TYR A 10 -3.23 24.80 14.78
CA TYR A 10 -3.50 23.66 15.63
C TYR A 10 -2.97 22.32 15.12
N ILE A 11 -2.52 22.22 13.86
CA ILE A 11 -1.97 20.98 13.30
C ILE A 11 -0.48 21.15 13.02
N GLU A 12 0.34 20.22 13.51
CA GLU A 12 1.77 20.18 13.17
C GLU A 12 1.95 19.90 11.68
N HIS A 13 2.80 20.69 11.02
CA HIS A 13 2.96 20.65 9.55
C HIS A 13 3.91 19.55 9.11
N THR A 14 3.49 18.30 9.27
CA THR A 14 4.21 17.12 8.81
C THR A 14 3.90 16.76 7.35
N TYR A 15 2.95 17.46 6.73
CA TYR A 15 2.56 17.29 5.33
C TYR A 15 2.60 18.60 4.57
N HIS A 16 3.01 18.57 3.31
CA HIS A 16 2.76 19.65 2.37
C HIS A 16 1.33 19.52 1.83
N ARG A 17 0.44 20.48 2.14
CA ARG A 17 -0.97 20.42 1.75
C ARG A 17 -1.19 21.10 0.41
N HIS A 18 -2.01 20.48 -0.42
CA HIS A 18 -2.56 21.08 -1.63
C HIS A 18 -3.56 22.19 -1.32
N THR A 19 -3.88 23.01 -2.34
CA THR A 19 -4.72 24.19 -2.19
C THR A 19 -6.20 23.90 -1.88
N PRO A 20 -6.90 22.89 -2.47
CA PRO A 20 -8.32 22.70 -2.28
C PRO A 20 -8.71 22.28 -0.85
N ILE A 21 -9.80 22.85 -0.33
CA ILE A 21 -10.45 22.39 0.90
C ILE A 21 -11.56 21.43 0.49
N LEU A 22 -11.27 20.14 0.49
CA LEU A 22 -12.20 19.11 0.04
C LEU A 22 -13.35 18.92 1.05
N MET A 23 -14.60 18.93 0.57
CA MET A 23 -15.80 18.90 1.40
C MET A 23 -16.67 17.66 1.21
N ARG A 24 -16.68 17.10 0.01
CA ARG A 24 -17.49 15.91 -0.32
C ARG A 24 -16.93 15.19 -1.53
N GLY A 25 -17.27 13.90 -1.65
CA GLY A 25 -16.90 13.10 -2.82
C GLY A 25 -18.05 12.21 -3.28
N LYS A 26 -18.03 11.83 -4.54
CA LYS A 26 -18.93 10.84 -5.14
C LYS A 26 -18.21 10.15 -6.30
N SER A 27 -18.22 8.81 -6.32
CA SER A 27 -17.45 8.04 -7.31
C SER A 27 -15.97 8.45 -7.29
N CYS A 28 -15.41 8.92 -8.38
CA CYS A 28 -14.02 9.36 -8.48
C CYS A 28 -13.87 10.89 -8.47
N THR A 29 -14.94 11.62 -8.17
CA THR A 29 -14.95 13.09 -8.15
C THR A 29 -15.08 13.62 -6.74
N VAL A 30 -14.22 14.57 -6.37
CA VAL A 30 -14.31 15.32 -5.11
C VAL A 30 -14.64 16.78 -5.41
N TYR A 31 -15.21 17.46 -4.42
CA TYR A 31 -15.62 18.85 -4.52
C TYR A 31 -15.05 19.65 -3.35
N ASP A 32 -14.52 20.80 -3.66
CA ASP A 32 -14.00 21.72 -2.65
C ASP A 32 -15.08 22.60 -2.00
N SER A 33 -14.63 23.51 -1.13
CA SER A 33 -15.49 24.46 -0.41
C SER A 33 -16.17 25.51 -1.30
N GLU A 34 -15.70 25.69 -2.53
CA GLU A 34 -16.26 26.59 -3.53
C GLU A 34 -17.18 25.87 -4.52
N GLY A 35 -17.24 24.54 -4.43
CA GLY A 35 -18.03 23.68 -5.29
C GLY A 35 -17.32 23.27 -6.58
N LYS A 36 -16.04 23.61 -6.77
CA LYS A 36 -15.23 23.13 -7.90
C LYS A 36 -15.05 21.62 -7.80
N ALA A 37 -15.23 20.95 -8.93
CA ALA A 37 -15.09 19.51 -9.04
C ALA A 37 -13.67 19.14 -9.48
N TYR A 38 -13.18 18.03 -8.94
CA TYR A 38 -11.89 17.44 -9.30
C TYR A 38 -12.03 15.94 -9.49
N VAL A 39 -11.49 15.40 -10.58
CA VAL A 39 -11.30 13.96 -10.72
C VAL A 39 -10.08 13.56 -9.89
N ASP A 40 -10.28 12.65 -8.94
CA ASP A 40 -9.22 12.18 -8.06
C ASP A 40 -8.49 10.98 -8.67
N LEU A 41 -7.27 11.20 -9.16
CA LEU A 41 -6.37 10.17 -9.63
C LEU A 41 -5.40 9.66 -8.54
N SER A 42 -5.62 10.02 -7.27
CA SER A 42 -4.80 9.59 -6.13
C SER A 42 -5.47 8.52 -5.26
N ALA A 43 -6.80 8.50 -5.26
CA ALA A 43 -7.61 7.69 -4.34
C ALA A 43 -7.16 7.81 -2.87
N GLY A 44 -6.68 8.99 -2.45
CA GLY A 44 -6.19 9.21 -1.09
C GLY A 44 -4.98 8.34 -0.74
N ILE A 45 -4.00 8.25 -1.61
CA ILE A 45 -2.83 7.34 -1.54
C ILE A 45 -3.27 5.86 -1.60
N THR A 46 -3.91 5.46 -2.71
CA THR A 46 -4.37 4.09 -2.98
C THR A 46 -5.40 3.53 -1.98
N VAL A 47 -6.09 4.39 -1.24
CA VAL A 47 -7.00 4.00 -0.14
C VAL A 47 -8.44 3.81 -0.61
N ASN A 48 -8.99 4.76 -1.37
CA ASN A 48 -10.39 4.73 -1.82
C ASN A 48 -10.55 3.78 -3.03
N SER A 49 -10.55 2.47 -2.78
CA SER A 49 -10.60 1.44 -3.84
C SER A 49 -11.88 1.49 -4.67
N LEU A 50 -13.02 1.79 -4.03
CA LEU A 50 -14.34 1.90 -4.67
C LEU A 50 -14.75 3.35 -4.96
N GLY A 51 -13.84 4.30 -4.69
CA GLY A 51 -14.12 5.72 -4.77
C GLY A 51 -15.00 6.23 -3.62
N PHE A 52 -15.47 7.45 -3.75
CA PHE A 52 -16.21 8.13 -2.68
C PHE A 52 -17.68 7.72 -2.67
N SER A 53 -18.20 7.46 -1.48
CA SER A 53 -19.65 7.27 -1.24
C SER A 53 -20.26 6.07 -1.97
N ASP A 54 -19.54 4.94 -2.10
CA ASP A 54 -20.12 3.70 -2.64
C ASP A 54 -21.30 3.25 -1.78
N PRO A 55 -22.52 3.04 -2.36
CA PRO A 55 -23.72 2.77 -1.58
C PRO A 55 -23.69 1.44 -0.81
N ALA A 56 -23.04 0.41 -1.37
CA ALA A 56 -22.94 -0.90 -0.71
C ALA A 56 -21.99 -0.84 0.49
N TRP A 57 -20.86 -0.16 0.33
CA TRP A 57 -19.92 0.11 1.40
C TRP A 57 -20.57 0.95 2.52
N GLN A 58 -21.25 2.06 2.17
CA GLN A 58 -21.96 2.89 3.15
C GLN A 58 -22.99 2.08 3.95
N THR A 59 -23.77 1.22 3.27
CA THR A 59 -24.77 0.36 3.92
C THR A 59 -24.10 -0.60 4.91
N ALA A 60 -23.01 -1.23 4.54
CA ALA A 60 -22.28 -2.15 5.42
C ALA A 60 -21.73 -1.45 6.66
N VAL A 61 -21.10 -0.28 6.48
CA VAL A 61 -20.53 0.54 7.55
C VAL A 61 -21.62 1.02 8.51
N MET A 62 -22.68 1.63 7.99
CA MET A 62 -23.77 2.16 8.82
C MET A 62 -24.50 1.05 9.58
N SER A 63 -24.78 -0.08 8.93
CA SER A 63 -25.42 -1.23 9.58
C SER A 63 -24.58 -1.75 10.75
N GLN A 64 -23.27 -1.87 10.56
CA GLN A 64 -22.38 -2.33 11.64
C GLN A 64 -22.24 -1.29 12.77
N LEU A 65 -22.16 -0.01 12.40
CA LEU A 65 -22.05 1.09 13.37
C LEU A 65 -23.27 1.15 14.30
N LEU A 66 -24.47 0.89 13.79
CA LEU A 66 -25.72 0.84 14.56
C LEU A 66 -25.81 -0.39 15.48
N GLN A 67 -25.02 -1.45 15.24
CA GLN A 67 -25.05 -2.67 16.06
C GLN A 67 -23.95 -2.67 17.12
N LEU A 68 -22.71 -2.51 16.71
CA LEU A 68 -21.54 -2.58 17.60
C LEU A 68 -20.35 -1.90 16.92
N GLN A 69 -19.93 -0.74 17.42
CA GLN A 69 -18.82 0.02 16.86
C GLN A 69 -17.45 -0.46 17.35
N HIS A 70 -17.37 -1.02 18.55
CA HIS A 70 -16.12 -1.53 19.12
C HIS A 70 -16.37 -2.54 20.22
N ALA A 71 -15.51 -3.54 20.29
CA ALA A 71 -15.33 -4.41 21.45
C ALA A 71 -13.84 -4.78 21.56
N SER A 72 -13.37 -5.05 22.75
CA SER A 72 -12.00 -5.52 22.94
C SER A 72 -11.77 -6.85 22.23
N ASN A 73 -10.56 -7.06 21.70
CA ASN A 73 -10.09 -8.36 21.16
C ASN A 73 -10.07 -9.51 22.19
N ARG A 74 -10.54 -9.24 23.41
CA ARG A 74 -10.85 -10.27 24.42
C ARG A 74 -12.22 -10.94 24.19
N TYR A 75 -13.04 -10.38 23.27
CA TYR A 75 -14.33 -10.93 22.89
C TYR A 75 -14.37 -11.21 21.40
N TYR A 76 -15.14 -12.19 20.99
CA TYR A 76 -15.36 -12.48 19.56
C TYR A 76 -16.31 -11.45 18.96
N THR A 77 -15.97 -10.93 17.77
CA THR A 77 -16.86 -10.12 16.95
C THR A 77 -17.01 -10.77 15.58
N ALA A 78 -18.23 -10.93 15.10
CA ALA A 78 -18.50 -11.62 13.84
C ALA A 78 -17.80 -10.97 12.62
N PRO A 79 -17.85 -9.62 12.43
CA PRO A 79 -17.22 -9.01 11.27
C PRO A 79 -15.71 -9.32 11.15
N GLN A 80 -14.97 -9.27 12.27
CA GLN A 80 -13.55 -9.56 12.31
C GLN A 80 -13.25 -11.01 11.89
N VAL A 81 -13.95 -11.98 12.49
CA VAL A 81 -13.73 -13.40 12.21
C VAL A 81 -14.10 -13.75 10.76
N LEU A 82 -15.20 -13.20 10.27
CA LEU A 82 -15.64 -13.39 8.88
C LEU A 82 -14.71 -12.72 7.86
N LEU A 83 -14.09 -11.59 8.21
CA LEU A 83 -13.05 -10.97 7.38
C LEU A 83 -11.80 -11.85 7.32
N ALA A 84 -11.34 -12.36 8.47
CA ALA A 84 -10.21 -13.28 8.52
C ALA A 84 -10.46 -14.53 7.66
N GLU A 85 -11.65 -15.14 7.78
CA GLU A 85 -12.05 -16.28 6.96
C GLU A 85 -12.01 -15.94 5.47
N GLN A 86 -12.59 -14.80 5.07
CA GLN A 86 -12.65 -14.37 3.67
C GLN A 86 -11.26 -14.14 3.09
N LEU A 87 -10.37 -13.47 3.82
CA LEU A 87 -8.98 -13.23 3.42
C LEU A 87 -8.22 -14.55 3.30
N CYS A 88 -8.25 -15.40 4.32
CA CYS A 88 -7.52 -16.67 4.31
C CYS A 88 -8.00 -17.60 3.19
N LYS A 89 -9.32 -17.69 2.94
CA LYS A 89 -9.87 -18.50 1.84
C LYS A 89 -9.45 -17.99 0.45
N ARG A 90 -9.35 -16.68 0.27
CA ARG A 90 -8.97 -16.09 -1.02
C ARG A 90 -7.48 -16.17 -1.31
N THR A 91 -6.65 -16.20 -0.29
CA THR A 91 -5.18 -16.15 -0.42
C THR A 91 -4.49 -17.49 -0.17
N GLY A 92 -5.18 -18.46 0.41
CA GLY A 92 -4.56 -19.69 0.90
C GLY A 92 -3.79 -19.54 2.22
N MET A 93 -3.71 -18.32 2.77
CA MET A 93 -3.09 -18.06 4.07
C MET A 93 -3.88 -18.72 5.21
N GLN A 94 -3.20 -19.04 6.32
CA GLN A 94 -3.83 -19.75 7.43
C GLN A 94 -4.35 -18.86 8.54
N LYS A 95 -3.70 -17.73 8.81
CA LYS A 95 -4.03 -16.86 9.94
C LYS A 95 -3.95 -15.39 9.53
N ALA A 96 -4.70 -14.55 10.26
CA ALA A 96 -4.66 -13.11 10.13
C ALA A 96 -4.45 -12.46 11.50
N VAL A 97 -3.63 -11.41 11.55
CA VAL A 97 -3.50 -10.50 12.69
C VAL A 97 -3.94 -9.11 12.22
N PHE A 98 -4.80 -8.46 12.99
CA PHE A 98 -5.36 -7.17 12.63
C PHE A 98 -4.69 -6.00 13.36
N GLY A 99 -4.36 -4.96 12.63
CA GLY A 99 -3.96 -3.63 13.05
C GLY A 99 -4.89 -2.55 12.46
N ASN A 100 -4.41 -1.31 12.40
CA ASN A 100 -5.18 -0.14 11.93
C ASN A 100 -4.53 0.56 10.72
N SER A 101 -3.35 0.15 10.33
CA SER A 101 -2.58 0.77 9.24
C SER A 101 -1.61 -0.23 8.62
N GLY A 102 -1.05 0.11 7.45
CA GLY A 102 0.04 -0.64 6.83
C GLY A 102 1.27 -0.70 7.73
N THR A 103 1.62 0.41 8.37
CA THR A 103 2.73 0.46 9.34
C THR A 103 2.53 -0.55 10.48
N GLU A 104 1.33 -0.65 11.08
CA GLU A 104 1.06 -1.63 12.14
C GLU A 104 1.10 -3.08 11.62
N ALA A 105 0.64 -3.32 10.40
CA ALA A 105 0.75 -4.63 9.76
C ALA A 105 2.22 -5.02 9.54
N ASN A 106 3.04 -4.09 9.09
CA ASN A 106 4.48 -4.27 8.91
C ASN A 106 5.23 -4.49 10.24
N GLU A 107 4.89 -3.74 11.29
CA GLU A 107 5.42 -3.97 12.64
C GLU A 107 5.09 -5.38 13.15
N CYS A 108 3.88 -5.86 12.89
CA CYS A 108 3.48 -7.22 13.22
C CYS A 108 4.32 -8.26 12.44
N ALA A 109 4.52 -8.05 11.13
CA ALA A 109 5.34 -8.93 10.27
C ALA A 109 6.81 -8.93 10.70
N ILE A 110 7.38 -7.78 11.05
CA ILE A 110 8.75 -7.64 11.58
C ILE A 110 8.90 -8.43 12.89
N LYS A 111 7.97 -8.25 13.84
CA LYS A 111 7.96 -8.99 15.10
C LYS A 111 7.80 -10.50 14.89
N LEU A 112 6.91 -10.89 13.98
CA LEU A 112 6.69 -12.29 13.60
C LEU A 112 7.99 -12.91 13.08
N ALA A 113 8.65 -12.27 12.11
CA ALA A 113 9.88 -12.78 11.51
C ALA A 113 11.01 -12.91 12.55
N ARG A 114 11.22 -11.88 13.35
CA ARG A 114 12.25 -11.90 14.41
C ARG A 114 12.00 -13.04 15.41
N LYS A 115 10.76 -13.15 15.89
CA LYS A 115 10.40 -14.21 16.84
C LYS A 115 10.54 -15.61 16.20
N TRP A 116 10.07 -15.77 14.96
CA TRP A 116 10.15 -17.02 14.21
C TRP A 116 11.62 -17.46 14.01
N GLY A 117 12.51 -16.54 13.62
CA GLY A 117 13.93 -16.82 13.45
C GLY A 117 14.60 -17.21 14.77
N ILE A 118 14.35 -16.43 15.84
CA ILE A 118 14.90 -16.72 17.18
C ILE A 118 14.43 -18.07 17.71
N ASP A 119 13.15 -18.39 17.60
CA ASP A 119 12.58 -19.64 18.10
C ASP A 119 13.13 -20.87 17.36
N ARG A 120 13.51 -20.73 16.06
CA ARG A 120 13.98 -21.86 15.22
C ARG A 120 15.51 -21.97 15.16
N HIS A 121 16.21 -20.85 15.12
CA HIS A 121 17.64 -20.80 14.78
C HIS A 121 18.51 -20.19 15.88
N GLY A 122 17.89 -19.73 16.98
CA GLY A 122 18.60 -19.17 18.13
C GLY A 122 18.63 -17.63 18.16
N ALA A 123 19.12 -17.09 19.26
CA ALA A 123 18.97 -15.68 19.65
C ALA A 123 19.52 -14.67 18.63
N ASP A 124 20.48 -15.05 17.81
CA ASP A 124 21.10 -14.17 16.83
C ASP A 124 20.32 -14.13 15.49
N CYS A 125 19.37 -15.04 15.25
CA CYS A 125 18.59 -15.08 14.03
C CYS A 125 17.38 -14.13 14.11
N TYR A 126 17.64 -12.83 14.04
CA TYR A 126 16.64 -11.76 14.06
C TYR A 126 16.82 -10.74 12.93
N HIS A 127 17.81 -10.96 12.07
CA HIS A 127 18.10 -10.04 10.98
C HIS A 127 17.05 -10.13 9.87
N ILE A 128 16.66 -8.98 9.34
CA ILE A 128 15.74 -8.85 8.22
C ILE A 128 16.43 -8.09 7.10
N ILE A 129 16.40 -8.62 5.88
CA ILE A 129 16.89 -7.94 4.70
C ILE A 129 15.71 -7.23 4.04
N THR A 130 15.91 -5.98 3.63
CA THR A 130 14.95 -5.19 2.85
C THR A 130 15.65 -4.61 1.61
N LEU A 131 14.89 -3.93 0.75
CA LEU A 131 15.47 -3.34 -0.45
C LEU A 131 15.80 -1.86 -0.26
N GLU A 132 16.82 -1.36 -0.94
CA GLU A 132 17.08 0.08 -1.06
C GLU A 132 15.86 0.77 -1.69
N ASN A 133 15.63 2.02 -1.32
CA ASN A 133 14.47 2.83 -1.70
C ASN A 133 13.10 2.29 -1.27
N SER A 134 13.04 1.21 -0.47
CA SER A 134 11.77 0.71 0.06
C SER A 134 11.18 1.62 1.12
N PHE A 135 9.86 1.50 1.31
CA PHE A 135 9.12 2.18 2.37
C PHE A 135 8.16 1.20 3.06
N HIS A 136 8.22 1.13 4.40
CA HIS A 136 7.42 0.19 5.17
C HIS A 136 6.66 0.83 6.34
N GLY A 137 6.78 2.15 6.51
CA GLY A 137 6.05 2.91 7.52
C GLY A 137 6.92 3.86 8.36
N HIS A 138 6.27 4.62 9.25
CA HIS A 138 6.88 5.71 10.02
C HIS A 138 7.14 5.40 11.50
N THR A 139 6.79 4.22 12.03
CA THR A 139 7.24 3.81 13.37
C THR A 139 8.73 3.50 13.36
N LEU A 140 9.41 3.58 14.50
CA LEU A 140 10.87 3.37 14.54
C LEU A 140 11.29 1.98 14.02
N GLY A 141 10.46 0.94 14.20
CA GLY A 141 10.73 -0.39 13.65
C GLY A 141 10.51 -0.45 12.13
N ALA A 142 9.38 0.03 11.63
CA ALA A 142 9.10 0.10 10.20
C ALA A 142 10.07 1.08 9.49
N LEU A 143 10.45 2.18 10.14
CA LEU A 143 11.45 3.12 9.66
C LEU A 143 12.84 2.46 9.53
N ALA A 144 13.21 1.59 10.50
CA ALA A 144 14.44 0.81 10.39
C ALA A 144 14.45 -0.12 9.18
N ALA A 145 13.28 -0.68 8.82
CA ALA A 145 13.09 -1.53 7.65
C ALA A 145 13.13 -0.74 6.33
N ALA A 146 12.72 0.54 6.31
CA ALA A 146 12.73 1.37 5.11
C ALA A 146 14.15 1.55 4.54
N GLY A 147 14.31 1.37 3.23
CA GLY A 147 15.60 1.43 2.53
C GLY A 147 16.05 2.85 2.15
N GLN A 148 15.57 3.88 2.85
CA GLN A 148 15.83 5.29 2.57
C GLN A 148 16.57 5.94 3.75
N PRO A 149 17.88 6.19 3.64
CA PRO A 149 18.68 6.76 4.74
C PRO A 149 18.18 8.14 5.21
N ALA A 150 17.68 8.97 4.29
CA ALA A 150 17.20 10.32 4.59
C ALA A 150 16.04 10.32 5.61
N LEU A 151 15.14 9.33 5.55
CA LEU A 151 14.00 9.23 6.47
C LEU A 151 14.42 8.93 7.92
N LYS A 152 15.64 8.42 8.13
CA LYS A 152 16.15 7.97 9.43
C LYS A 152 17.05 9.02 10.11
N ALA A 153 17.55 9.98 9.35
CA ALA A 153 18.65 10.86 9.78
C ALA A 153 18.34 11.65 11.06
N ASP A 154 17.09 12.08 11.24
CA ASP A 154 16.69 12.96 12.34
C ASP A 154 16.23 12.19 13.61
N PHE A 155 16.13 10.84 13.56
CA PHE A 155 15.53 10.07 14.65
C PHE A 155 16.53 9.27 15.49
N GLY A 156 17.84 9.51 15.31
CA GLY A 156 18.90 8.83 16.07
C GLY A 156 19.04 7.35 15.68
N PRO A 157 19.58 6.50 16.58
CA PRO A 157 19.80 5.11 16.24
C PRO A 157 18.47 4.38 16.09
N VAL A 158 18.25 3.78 14.91
CA VAL A 158 17.08 2.95 14.62
C VAL A 158 17.24 1.53 15.15
N LEU A 159 16.18 0.75 15.17
CA LEU A 159 16.18 -0.66 15.58
C LEU A 159 17.25 -1.44 14.78
N PRO A 160 18.19 -2.15 15.44
CA PRO A 160 19.23 -2.92 14.74
C PRO A 160 18.67 -4.17 14.08
N GLY A 161 19.48 -4.74 13.17
CA GLY A 161 19.19 -6.02 12.50
C GLY A 161 18.47 -5.86 11.15
N PHE A 162 18.46 -4.67 10.59
CA PHE A 162 18.01 -4.45 9.21
C PHE A 162 19.18 -4.20 8.27
N HIS A 163 19.13 -4.83 7.09
CA HIS A 163 20.14 -4.72 6.04
C HIS A 163 19.43 -4.41 4.72
N HIS A 164 19.96 -3.41 4.00
CA HIS A 164 19.35 -2.95 2.76
C HIS A 164 20.25 -3.38 1.58
N VAL A 165 19.63 -3.99 0.56
CA VAL A 165 20.34 -4.41 -0.66
C VAL A 165 19.65 -3.79 -1.89
N PRO A 166 20.40 -3.57 -3.00
CA PRO A 166 19.80 -3.06 -4.22
C PRO A 166 18.68 -3.97 -4.73
N ALA A 167 17.61 -3.38 -5.27
CA ALA A 167 16.55 -4.11 -5.95
C ALA A 167 17.11 -4.84 -7.18
N ASN A 168 16.57 -6.02 -7.47
CA ASN A 168 16.98 -6.88 -8.61
C ASN A 168 18.45 -7.35 -8.58
N ASP A 169 19.11 -7.28 -7.43
CA ASP A 169 20.48 -7.79 -7.24
C ASP A 169 20.48 -9.05 -6.35
N LEU A 170 20.37 -10.21 -7.01
CA LEU A 170 20.41 -11.50 -6.32
C LEU A 170 21.77 -11.80 -5.68
N ALA A 171 22.86 -11.30 -6.24
CA ALA A 171 24.20 -11.52 -5.71
C ALA A 171 24.41 -10.76 -4.39
N ALA A 172 23.95 -9.50 -4.33
CA ALA A 172 23.94 -8.72 -3.09
C ALA A 172 23.07 -9.40 -2.01
N MET A 173 21.90 -9.91 -2.40
CA MET A 173 21.02 -10.67 -1.50
C MET A 173 21.71 -11.93 -0.93
N GLN A 174 22.36 -12.74 -1.78
CA GLN A 174 23.14 -13.91 -1.36
C GLN A 174 24.30 -13.56 -0.44
N ALA A 175 25.01 -12.47 -0.71
CA ALA A 175 26.08 -11.98 0.14
C ALA A 175 25.57 -11.58 1.54
N ALA A 176 24.40 -10.93 1.62
CA ALA A 176 23.77 -10.60 2.90
C ALA A 176 23.37 -11.85 3.70
N PHE A 177 22.81 -12.87 3.05
CA PHE A 177 22.55 -14.17 3.69
C PHE A 177 23.81 -14.89 4.17
N ALA A 178 24.95 -14.71 3.50
CA ALA A 178 26.21 -15.28 3.93
C ALA A 178 26.79 -14.56 5.16
N GLN A 179 26.48 -13.27 5.33
CA GLN A 179 27.00 -12.41 6.38
C GLN A 179 26.18 -12.46 7.67
N TYR A 180 24.87 -12.61 7.57
CA TYR A 180 23.95 -12.46 8.71
C TYR A 180 23.07 -13.70 8.89
N PRO A 181 22.70 -14.06 10.14
CA PRO A 181 21.66 -15.05 10.43
C PRO A 181 20.27 -14.43 10.17
N VAL A 182 19.76 -14.60 8.95
CA VAL A 182 18.58 -13.92 8.44
C VAL A 182 17.29 -14.63 8.84
N ALA A 183 16.40 -13.94 9.55
CA ALA A 183 15.06 -14.41 9.90
C ALA A 183 14.06 -14.27 8.74
N GLY A 184 14.23 -13.24 7.91
CA GLY A 184 13.34 -13.00 6.78
C GLY A 184 13.83 -11.92 5.83
N VAL A 185 13.23 -11.91 4.65
CA VAL A 185 13.34 -10.83 3.65
C VAL A 185 11.99 -10.15 3.53
N MET A 186 11.96 -8.82 3.56
CA MET A 186 10.75 -8.02 3.40
C MET A 186 10.90 -7.10 2.21
N LEU A 187 9.89 -7.08 1.33
CA LEU A 187 9.95 -6.31 0.09
C LEU A 187 8.56 -5.88 -0.40
N GLU A 188 8.54 -4.81 -1.20
CA GLU A 188 7.44 -4.38 -2.05
C GLU A 188 7.70 -4.93 -3.47
N LEU A 189 6.68 -5.50 -4.12
CA LEU A 189 6.83 -5.97 -5.51
C LEU A 189 6.78 -4.84 -6.55
N VAL A 190 6.20 -3.71 -6.16
CA VAL A 190 6.30 -2.44 -6.86
C VAL A 190 6.73 -1.39 -5.84
N GLN A 191 7.93 -0.86 -5.98
CA GLN A 191 8.45 0.16 -5.07
C GLN A 191 7.84 1.52 -5.42
N SER A 192 6.87 1.96 -4.61
CA SER A 192 6.18 3.22 -4.86
C SER A 192 7.10 4.43 -4.68
N GLU A 193 7.92 4.42 -3.66
CA GLU A 193 8.92 5.48 -3.37
C GLU A 193 10.09 5.52 -4.38
N ASP A 194 10.25 4.52 -5.24
CA ASP A 194 11.20 4.51 -6.36
C ASP A 194 10.49 4.72 -7.71
N GLY A 195 9.40 5.47 -7.73
CA GLY A 195 8.66 5.81 -8.94
C GLY A 195 7.80 4.68 -9.49
N MET A 196 7.18 3.90 -8.65
CA MET A 196 6.29 2.78 -8.99
C MET A 196 6.99 1.70 -9.83
N LYS A 197 8.26 1.43 -9.56
CA LYS A 197 9.03 0.41 -10.29
C LYS A 197 8.69 -0.99 -9.81
N ALA A 198 8.24 -1.83 -10.72
CA ALA A 198 8.08 -3.26 -10.47
C ALA A 198 9.44 -3.95 -10.41
N LEU A 199 9.58 -4.93 -9.53
CA LEU A 199 10.72 -5.84 -9.49
C LEU A 199 10.68 -6.79 -10.69
N ASP A 200 11.85 -7.32 -11.08
CA ASP A 200 11.95 -8.34 -12.12
C ASP A 200 11.36 -9.67 -11.62
N ALA A 201 10.50 -10.29 -12.41
CA ALA A 201 9.83 -11.53 -12.03
C ALA A 201 10.83 -12.67 -11.77
N ASP A 202 11.87 -12.79 -12.58
CA ASP A 202 12.92 -13.82 -12.41
C ASP A 202 13.69 -13.60 -11.09
N TYR A 203 13.98 -12.34 -10.73
CA TYR A 203 14.61 -12.00 -9.46
C TYR A 203 13.72 -12.39 -8.28
N VAL A 204 12.43 -12.04 -8.33
CA VAL A 204 11.47 -12.33 -7.26
C VAL A 204 11.30 -13.82 -7.06
N GLN A 205 11.23 -14.61 -8.15
CA GLN A 205 11.15 -16.08 -8.08
C GLN A 205 12.42 -16.68 -7.51
N ALA A 206 13.59 -16.22 -7.96
CA ALA A 206 14.88 -16.67 -7.42
C ALA A 206 15.04 -16.32 -5.94
N LEU A 207 14.60 -15.13 -5.52
CA LEU A 207 14.58 -14.72 -4.12
C LEU A 207 13.65 -15.61 -3.27
N CYS A 208 12.46 -15.92 -3.76
CA CYS A 208 11.55 -16.84 -3.09
C CYS A 208 12.20 -18.22 -2.87
N ALA A 209 12.88 -18.74 -3.89
CA ALA A 209 13.62 -20.00 -3.77
C ALA A 209 14.77 -19.90 -2.76
N LEU A 210 15.53 -18.80 -2.77
CA LEU A 210 16.61 -18.54 -1.82
C LEU A 210 16.12 -18.47 -0.38
N CYS A 211 15.01 -17.77 -0.10
CA CYS A 211 14.41 -17.72 1.24
C CYS A 211 14.02 -19.12 1.74
N ARG A 212 13.51 -19.97 0.87
CA ARG A 212 13.20 -21.36 1.21
C ARG A 212 14.43 -22.20 1.47
N GLU A 213 15.46 -22.09 0.63
CA GLU A 213 16.76 -22.78 0.83
C GLU A 213 17.42 -22.41 2.15
N LYS A 214 17.38 -21.13 2.50
CA LYS A 214 18.02 -20.58 3.72
C LYS A 214 17.15 -20.68 4.98
N ASP A 215 15.96 -21.28 4.89
CA ASP A 215 14.96 -21.33 5.96
C ASP A 215 14.69 -19.94 6.58
N ALA A 216 14.49 -18.91 5.73
CA ALA A 216 14.11 -17.55 6.10
C ALA A 216 12.68 -17.28 5.61
N LEU A 217 11.93 -16.37 6.27
CA LEU A 217 10.59 -15.97 5.83
C LEU A 217 10.63 -15.00 4.67
N LEU A 218 9.76 -15.18 3.68
CA LEU A 218 9.48 -14.19 2.65
C LEU A 218 8.26 -13.37 3.06
N ILE A 219 8.44 -12.07 3.28
CA ILE A 219 7.40 -11.11 3.66
C ILE A 219 7.17 -10.20 2.46
N VAL A 220 5.95 -10.18 1.93
CA VAL A 220 5.57 -9.26 0.86
C VAL A 220 4.68 -8.15 1.43
N ASP A 221 5.14 -6.93 1.31
CA ASP A 221 4.39 -5.74 1.65
C ASP A 221 3.44 -5.38 0.49
N GLU A 222 2.17 -5.70 0.69
CA GLU A 222 1.07 -5.44 -0.25
C GLU A 222 0.19 -4.28 0.20
N VAL A 223 0.71 -3.39 1.04
CA VAL A 223 -0.05 -2.25 1.57
C VAL A 223 -0.54 -1.35 0.43
N GLN A 224 0.29 -1.10 -0.58
CA GLN A 224 -0.08 -0.32 -1.76
C GLN A 224 -0.47 -1.19 -2.97
N THR A 225 0.19 -2.32 -3.17
CA THR A 225 0.00 -3.17 -4.36
C THR A 225 -1.22 -4.08 -4.28
N GLY A 226 -1.68 -4.37 -3.06
CA GLY A 226 -2.79 -5.28 -2.81
C GLY A 226 -4.17 -4.72 -3.11
N ASN A 227 -5.18 -5.50 -2.74
CA ASN A 227 -6.59 -5.16 -2.82
C ASN A 227 -7.07 -4.81 -4.25
N GLY A 228 -6.52 -5.47 -5.26
CA GLY A 228 -6.92 -5.31 -6.66
C GLY A 228 -6.13 -4.26 -7.44
N ARG A 229 -5.28 -3.47 -6.79
CA ARG A 229 -4.59 -2.32 -7.36
C ARG A 229 -3.75 -2.63 -8.61
N THR A 230 -3.10 -3.78 -8.63
CA THR A 230 -2.23 -4.23 -9.73
C THR A 230 -2.92 -5.09 -10.78
N GLY A 231 -4.22 -5.39 -10.61
CA GLY A 231 -4.98 -6.29 -11.49
C GLY A 231 -5.05 -7.73 -10.98
N ALA A 232 -4.49 -8.02 -9.81
CA ALA A 232 -4.70 -9.23 -9.02
C ALA A 232 -5.18 -8.85 -7.63
N LEU A 233 -5.70 -9.80 -6.84
CA LEU A 233 -6.07 -9.49 -5.45
C LEU A 233 -4.86 -9.00 -4.68
N TYR A 234 -3.73 -9.69 -4.83
CA TYR A 234 -2.41 -9.30 -4.35
C TYR A 234 -1.37 -9.47 -5.46
N ALA A 235 -0.41 -8.55 -5.54
CA ALA A 235 0.57 -8.52 -6.62
C ALA A 235 1.43 -9.80 -6.68
N TYR A 236 1.69 -10.46 -5.56
CA TYR A 236 2.48 -11.70 -5.54
C TYR A 236 1.90 -12.80 -6.45
N GLU A 237 0.59 -12.77 -6.74
CA GLU A 237 -0.05 -13.69 -7.68
C GLU A 237 0.49 -13.50 -9.12
N LEU A 238 0.77 -12.25 -9.52
CA LEU A 238 1.32 -11.90 -10.83
C LEU A 238 2.78 -12.36 -10.99
N PHE A 239 3.51 -12.47 -9.87
CA PHE A 239 4.91 -12.94 -9.87
C PHE A 239 5.02 -14.46 -9.70
N GLY A 240 3.91 -15.17 -9.50
CA GLY A 240 3.88 -16.62 -9.36
C GLY A 240 4.61 -17.14 -8.12
N ILE A 241 4.65 -16.37 -7.05
CA ILE A 241 5.30 -16.73 -5.79
C ILE A 241 4.28 -17.04 -4.68
N ALA A 242 4.72 -17.71 -3.63
CA ALA A 242 3.94 -17.99 -2.43
C ALA A 242 4.71 -17.46 -1.20
N PRO A 243 4.43 -16.22 -0.75
CA PRO A 243 5.07 -15.64 0.42
C PRO A 243 4.63 -16.33 1.71
N ASP A 244 5.47 -16.27 2.75
CA ASP A 244 5.15 -16.78 4.08
C ASP A 244 4.29 -15.78 4.88
N VAL A 245 4.46 -14.49 4.58
CA VAL A 245 3.72 -13.39 5.23
C VAL A 245 3.34 -12.34 4.18
N VAL A 246 2.12 -11.85 4.25
CA VAL A 246 1.64 -10.73 3.44
C VAL A 246 1.07 -9.67 4.35
N THR A 247 1.50 -8.42 4.18
CA THR A 247 0.89 -7.27 4.86
C THR A 247 -0.01 -6.50 3.91
N THR A 248 -1.17 -6.08 4.35
CA THR A 248 -2.14 -5.33 3.54
C THR A 248 -2.87 -4.29 4.37
N ALA A 249 -3.24 -3.18 3.75
CA ALA A 249 -3.99 -2.08 4.37
C ALA A 249 -4.66 -1.23 3.30
N ASN A 250 -4.45 0.08 3.32
CA ASN A 250 -4.88 1.11 2.37
C ASN A 250 -6.23 0.81 1.71
N GLY A 251 -6.24 0.25 0.52
CA GLY A 251 -7.43 -0.06 -0.25
C GLY A 251 -8.37 -1.12 0.33
N LEU A 252 -8.01 -1.74 1.47
CA LEU A 252 -8.79 -2.85 2.03
C LEU A 252 -10.16 -2.44 2.57
N ALA A 253 -10.27 -1.23 3.18
CA ALA A 253 -11.53 -0.79 3.80
C ALA A 253 -12.07 0.54 3.24
N ASP A 254 -11.58 0.98 2.09
CA ASP A 254 -12.11 2.15 1.34
C ASP A 254 -12.25 3.40 2.21
N GLY A 255 -11.16 3.80 2.88
CA GLY A 255 -11.07 4.99 3.71
C GLY A 255 -11.18 4.77 5.22
N LEU A 256 -11.56 3.59 5.69
CA LEU A 256 -11.51 3.27 7.12
C LEU A 256 -10.18 2.60 7.51
N PRO A 257 -9.63 2.95 8.69
CA PRO A 257 -8.31 2.48 9.12
C PRO A 257 -8.32 0.98 9.45
N ILE A 258 -7.58 0.20 8.68
CA ILE A 258 -7.34 -1.22 8.90
C ILE A 258 -5.99 -1.64 8.33
N GLY A 259 -5.29 -2.52 9.03
CA GLY A 259 -4.11 -3.22 8.55
C GLY A 259 -4.24 -4.70 8.90
N VAL A 260 -3.71 -5.57 8.05
CA VAL A 260 -3.74 -7.01 8.27
C VAL A 260 -2.39 -7.62 7.92
N THR A 261 -1.89 -8.48 8.81
CA THR A 261 -0.78 -9.38 8.54
C THR A 261 -1.35 -10.77 8.31
N LEU A 262 -1.27 -11.26 7.08
CA LEU A 262 -1.65 -12.61 6.70
C LEU A 262 -0.44 -13.53 6.84
N ILE A 263 -0.64 -14.71 7.38
CA ILE A 263 0.42 -15.64 7.79
C ILE A 263 0.11 -17.02 7.21
N ASP A 264 1.08 -17.62 6.53
CA ASP A 264 0.95 -18.95 5.98
C ASP A 264 1.18 -20.06 7.03
N ALA A 265 1.05 -21.31 6.60
CA ALA A 265 1.24 -22.49 7.45
C ALA A 265 2.63 -22.56 8.13
N ARG A 266 3.67 -22.06 7.45
CA ARG A 266 5.06 -22.15 7.91
C ARG A 266 5.33 -21.25 9.11
N ALA A 267 4.68 -20.09 9.16
CA ALA A 267 4.85 -19.09 10.20
C ALA A 267 3.68 -19.03 11.20
N ALA A 268 2.56 -19.71 10.91
CA ALA A 268 1.40 -19.75 11.79
C ALA A 268 1.75 -20.34 13.17
N GLY A 269 1.21 -19.72 14.22
CA GLY A 269 1.46 -20.11 15.62
C GLY A 269 2.72 -19.49 16.25
N THR A 270 3.55 -18.76 15.49
CA THR A 270 4.73 -18.06 16.04
C THR A 270 4.33 -16.97 17.04
N LEU A 271 3.34 -16.15 16.71
CA LEU A 271 2.76 -15.19 17.64
C LEU A 271 1.72 -15.87 18.51
N THR A 272 1.89 -15.76 19.83
CA THR A 272 1.02 -16.35 20.85
C THR A 272 0.39 -15.28 21.73
N CYS A 273 -0.51 -15.67 22.63
CA CYS A 273 -1.16 -14.75 23.56
C CYS A 273 -0.12 -13.92 24.32
N GLY A 274 -0.27 -12.59 24.29
CA GLY A 274 0.63 -11.63 24.93
C GLY A 274 1.85 -11.18 24.11
N THR A 275 2.17 -11.81 22.96
CA THR A 275 3.34 -11.43 22.15
C THR A 275 3.08 -10.25 21.22
N HIS A 276 1.84 -10.03 20.84
CA HIS A 276 1.39 -8.90 20.02
C HIS A 276 -0.06 -8.54 20.35
N SER A 277 -0.44 -7.26 20.23
CA SER A 277 -1.81 -6.80 20.45
C SER A 277 -2.05 -5.46 19.76
N SER A 278 -3.33 -5.17 19.48
CA SER A 278 -3.82 -3.88 19.04
C SER A 278 -5.18 -3.62 19.70
N THR A 279 -5.37 -2.42 20.25
CA THR A 279 -6.65 -2.05 20.90
C THR A 279 -7.79 -1.99 19.87
N PHE A 280 -7.55 -1.40 18.70
CA PHE A 280 -8.56 -1.19 17.67
C PHE A 280 -8.44 -2.17 16.51
N GLY A 281 -7.39 -2.99 16.44
CA GLY A 281 -7.17 -3.93 15.35
C GLY A 281 -8.34 -4.89 15.18
N GLY A 282 -8.84 -5.01 13.95
CA GLY A 282 -10.05 -5.78 13.64
C GLY A 282 -11.35 -5.13 14.12
N ASN A 283 -11.36 -3.80 14.27
CA ASN A 283 -12.57 -3.05 14.61
C ASN A 283 -13.77 -3.53 13.77
N PRO A 284 -14.94 -3.82 14.39
CA PRO A 284 -16.10 -4.38 13.69
C PRO A 284 -16.58 -3.54 12.48
N VAL A 285 -16.53 -2.20 12.59
CA VAL A 285 -16.96 -1.29 11.51
C VAL A 285 -15.96 -1.34 10.35
N CYS A 286 -14.66 -1.28 10.65
CA CYS A 286 -13.61 -1.39 9.64
C CYS A 286 -13.61 -2.78 8.98
N ALA A 287 -13.86 -3.84 9.75
CA ALA A 287 -13.96 -5.19 9.21
C ALA A 287 -15.19 -5.38 8.31
N ALA A 288 -16.33 -4.77 8.65
CA ALA A 288 -17.52 -4.77 7.78
C ALA A 288 -17.27 -4.01 6.48
N ALA A 289 -16.60 -2.84 6.56
CA ALA A 289 -16.16 -2.08 5.39
C ALA A 289 -15.24 -2.89 4.48
N ALA A 290 -14.20 -3.52 5.05
CA ALA A 290 -13.26 -4.35 4.31
C ALA A 290 -13.94 -5.54 3.61
N ARG A 291 -14.90 -6.18 4.26
CA ARG A 291 -15.70 -7.25 3.64
C ARG A 291 -16.53 -6.75 2.48
N ALA A 292 -17.11 -5.56 2.57
CA ALA A 292 -17.84 -4.94 1.46
C ALA A 292 -16.90 -4.66 0.27
N VAL A 293 -15.71 -4.13 0.51
CA VAL A 293 -14.68 -3.93 -0.53
C VAL A 293 -14.29 -5.25 -1.18
N LEU A 294 -13.89 -6.24 -0.39
CA LEU A 294 -13.45 -7.54 -0.90
C LEU A 294 -14.54 -8.25 -1.72
N SER A 295 -15.81 -8.06 -1.40
CA SER A 295 -16.91 -8.63 -2.18
C SER A 295 -17.06 -8.02 -3.58
N ARG A 296 -16.49 -6.83 -3.81
CA ARG A 296 -16.50 -6.12 -5.09
C ARG A 296 -15.25 -6.39 -5.94
N ILE A 297 -14.17 -6.88 -5.31
CA ILE A 297 -12.94 -7.25 -6.03
C ILE A 297 -13.15 -8.65 -6.64
N ASP A 298 -13.76 -8.68 -7.81
CA ASP A 298 -13.98 -9.87 -8.63
C ASP A 298 -13.12 -9.86 -9.90
N GLY A 299 -13.21 -10.93 -10.68
CA GLY A 299 -12.44 -11.06 -11.92
C GLY A 299 -12.72 -9.95 -12.94
N ALA A 300 -13.95 -9.44 -12.99
CA ALA A 300 -14.31 -8.37 -13.92
C ALA A 300 -13.65 -7.03 -13.52
N LEU A 301 -13.67 -6.71 -12.23
CA LEU A 301 -12.99 -5.50 -11.73
C LEU A 301 -11.47 -5.61 -11.93
N LEU A 302 -10.87 -6.76 -11.62
CA LEU A 302 -9.43 -6.99 -11.79
C LEU A 302 -9.01 -6.83 -13.26
N GLN A 303 -9.78 -7.39 -14.18
CA GLN A 303 -9.54 -7.23 -15.63
C GLN A 303 -9.66 -5.76 -16.05
N ALA A 304 -10.67 -5.05 -15.58
CA ALA A 304 -10.85 -3.62 -15.86
C ALA A 304 -9.68 -2.77 -15.31
N VAL A 305 -9.09 -3.14 -14.17
CA VAL A 305 -7.88 -2.49 -13.62
C VAL A 305 -6.70 -2.65 -14.58
N VAL A 306 -6.48 -3.85 -15.12
CA VAL A 306 -5.42 -4.09 -16.12
C VAL A 306 -5.65 -3.25 -17.37
N GLU A 307 -6.86 -3.29 -17.94
CA GLU A 307 -7.20 -2.55 -19.16
C GLU A 307 -7.02 -1.03 -19.00
N LYS A 308 -7.43 -0.47 -17.86
CA LYS A 308 -7.25 0.95 -17.54
C LYS A 308 -5.77 1.30 -17.35
N GLY A 309 -5.00 0.44 -16.72
CA GLY A 309 -3.57 0.62 -16.56
C GLY A 309 -2.84 0.66 -17.91
N GLU A 310 -3.15 -0.29 -18.79
CA GLU A 310 -2.60 -0.31 -20.15
C GLU A 310 -3.05 0.89 -21.00
N TYR A 311 -4.29 1.36 -20.80
CA TYR A 311 -4.75 2.60 -21.43
C TYR A 311 -3.91 3.80 -20.98
N ILE A 312 -3.66 3.98 -19.67
CA ILE A 312 -2.82 5.08 -19.15
C ILE A 312 -1.43 5.02 -19.77
N LYS A 313 -0.78 3.85 -19.75
CA LYS A 313 0.54 3.65 -20.33
C LYS A 313 0.55 3.98 -21.84
N ALA A 314 -0.42 3.50 -22.60
CA ALA A 314 -0.52 3.77 -24.02
C ALA A 314 -0.70 5.27 -24.35
N GLN A 315 -1.36 6.05 -23.46
CA GLN A 315 -1.53 7.48 -23.66
C GLN A 315 -0.28 8.30 -23.31
N LEU A 316 0.51 7.85 -22.33
CA LEU A 316 1.60 8.63 -21.76
C LEU A 316 2.99 8.16 -22.22
N GLN A 317 3.19 6.88 -22.51
CA GLN A 317 4.48 6.36 -22.95
C GLN A 317 4.91 7.01 -24.27
N GLY A 318 6.04 7.70 -24.24
CA GLY A 318 6.57 8.44 -25.41
C GLY A 318 5.82 9.72 -25.76
N ALA A 319 4.88 10.18 -24.93
CA ALA A 319 4.25 11.49 -25.10
C ALA A 319 5.25 12.63 -24.82
N LYS A 320 5.03 13.81 -25.43
CA LYS A 320 5.88 15.00 -25.19
C LYS A 320 5.89 15.33 -23.69
N GLY A 321 7.07 15.57 -23.13
CA GLY A 321 7.27 15.90 -21.72
C GLY A 321 7.29 14.70 -20.77
N VAL A 322 7.24 13.46 -21.31
CA VAL A 322 7.28 12.21 -20.53
C VAL A 322 8.59 11.49 -20.76
N LYS A 323 9.40 11.33 -19.73
CA LYS A 323 10.65 10.60 -19.75
C LYS A 323 10.46 9.08 -19.59
N ALA A 324 9.58 8.68 -18.66
CA ALA A 324 9.29 7.27 -18.39
C ALA A 324 7.88 7.09 -17.81
N VAL A 325 7.29 5.92 -18.04
CA VAL A 325 6.06 5.44 -17.39
C VAL A 325 6.33 4.05 -16.83
N THR A 326 6.00 3.85 -15.56
CA THR A 326 6.27 2.63 -14.80
C THR A 326 5.00 2.13 -14.10
N GLY A 327 5.05 0.96 -13.49
CA GLY A 327 3.96 0.46 -12.64
C GLY A 327 3.15 -0.69 -13.22
N LEU A 328 2.17 -1.17 -12.44
CA LEU A 328 1.27 -2.28 -12.77
C LEU A 328 -0.17 -1.89 -12.45
N GLY A 329 -1.11 -2.29 -13.31
CA GLY A 329 -2.52 -2.01 -13.14
C GLY A 329 -2.80 -0.51 -12.98
N LEU A 330 -3.49 -0.13 -11.92
CA LEU A 330 -3.75 1.26 -11.54
C LEU A 330 -2.81 1.77 -10.43
N LEU A 331 -1.53 1.41 -10.50
CA LEU A 331 -0.43 1.96 -9.70
C LEU A 331 0.66 2.37 -10.68
N ILE A 332 0.55 3.58 -11.22
CA ILE A 332 1.37 4.09 -12.33
C ILE A 332 2.21 5.29 -11.87
N GLY A 333 3.50 5.23 -12.14
CA GLY A 333 4.43 6.35 -12.01
C GLY A 333 4.72 6.98 -13.37
N VAL A 334 4.73 8.29 -13.43
CA VAL A 334 5.11 9.04 -14.61
C VAL A 334 6.24 9.99 -14.25
N LEU A 335 7.41 9.80 -14.86
CA LEU A 335 8.55 10.69 -14.69
C LEU A 335 8.49 11.77 -15.77
N PRO A 336 8.28 13.05 -15.42
CA PRO A 336 8.35 14.16 -16.37
C PRO A 336 9.77 14.33 -16.91
N GLU A 337 9.90 14.89 -18.12
CA GLU A 337 11.19 15.10 -18.77
C GLU A 337 11.93 16.37 -18.31
N ALA A 338 11.22 17.48 -18.16
CA ALA A 338 11.81 18.80 -17.89
C ALA A 338 11.21 19.49 -16.67
N ARG A 339 9.87 19.49 -16.53
CA ARG A 339 9.18 20.16 -15.40
C ARG A 339 9.22 19.28 -14.15
N PRO A 340 9.35 19.86 -12.94
CA PRO A 340 9.14 19.12 -11.69
C PRO A 340 7.76 18.48 -11.63
N ALA A 341 7.66 17.28 -11.07
CA ALA A 341 6.37 16.58 -10.92
C ALA A 341 5.37 17.40 -10.08
N SER A 342 5.85 18.15 -9.07
CA SER A 342 5.03 19.08 -8.27
C SER A 342 4.33 20.12 -9.14
N ASP A 343 5.06 20.76 -10.04
CA ASP A 343 4.52 21.84 -10.89
C ASP A 343 3.48 21.31 -11.88
N VAL A 344 3.69 20.10 -12.39
CA VAL A 344 2.72 19.42 -13.25
C VAL A 344 1.47 19.04 -12.45
N ALA A 345 1.62 18.55 -11.22
CA ALA A 345 0.49 18.20 -10.35
C ALA A 345 -0.34 19.42 -9.97
N GLU A 346 0.31 20.56 -9.66
CA GLU A 346 -0.36 21.84 -9.38
C GLU A 346 -1.14 22.34 -10.61
N ALA A 347 -0.54 22.30 -11.80
CA ALA A 347 -1.23 22.67 -13.04
C ALA A 347 -2.44 21.74 -13.33
N CYS A 348 -2.33 20.45 -13.07
CA CYS A 348 -3.45 19.51 -13.17
C CYS A 348 -4.57 19.86 -12.16
N GLU A 349 -4.21 20.25 -10.92
CA GLU A 349 -5.17 20.70 -9.90
C GLU A 349 -5.96 21.94 -10.36
N GLU A 350 -5.31 22.91 -11.00
CA GLU A 350 -5.97 24.06 -11.59
C GLU A 350 -7.02 23.65 -12.65
N HIS A 351 -6.73 22.58 -13.40
CA HIS A 351 -7.62 22.03 -14.43
C HIS A 351 -8.57 20.93 -13.93
N GLY A 352 -8.70 20.77 -12.59
CA GLY A 352 -9.68 19.88 -11.97
C GLY A 352 -9.28 18.40 -11.94
N VAL A 353 -7.98 18.12 -11.88
CA VAL A 353 -7.45 16.75 -11.70
C VAL A 353 -6.49 16.74 -10.51
N LEU A 354 -6.77 15.88 -9.52
CA LEU A 354 -5.88 15.71 -8.37
C LEU A 354 -4.91 14.55 -8.61
N LEU A 355 -3.64 14.86 -8.41
CA LEU A 355 -2.52 13.91 -8.49
C LEU A 355 -1.68 14.01 -7.22
N LEU A 356 -0.99 12.93 -6.88
CA LEU A 356 0.09 12.97 -5.91
C LEU A 356 1.44 12.90 -6.63
N THR A 357 2.46 13.34 -5.93
CA THR A 357 3.85 13.21 -6.37
C THR A 357 4.60 12.34 -5.40
N GLU A 358 5.49 11.52 -5.94
CA GLU A 358 6.42 10.73 -5.14
C GLU A 358 7.82 10.97 -5.70
N LYS A 359 8.63 11.73 -4.93
CA LYS A 359 9.91 12.29 -5.39
C LYS A 359 9.73 13.04 -6.73
N ASP A 360 10.36 12.58 -7.79
CA ASP A 360 10.32 13.19 -9.12
C ASP A 360 9.18 12.65 -10.01
N ASN A 361 8.31 11.78 -9.49
CA ASN A 361 7.28 11.13 -10.28
C ASN A 361 5.89 11.66 -9.92
N LEU A 362 5.02 11.77 -10.94
CA LEU A 362 3.58 11.81 -10.73
C LEU A 362 3.09 10.41 -10.40
N CYS A 363 2.18 10.30 -9.42
CA CYS A 363 1.52 9.06 -9.05
C CYS A 363 0.08 9.06 -9.55
N ILE A 364 -0.27 8.11 -10.42
CA ILE A 364 -1.62 7.89 -10.95
C ILE A 364 -2.16 6.59 -10.37
N ALA A 365 -3.06 6.70 -9.40
CA ALA A 365 -3.64 5.58 -8.68
C ALA A 365 -5.12 5.81 -8.33
N PRO A 366 -6.02 6.03 -9.33
CA PRO A 366 -7.42 6.31 -9.10
C PRO A 366 -8.14 5.15 -8.42
N ALA A 367 -9.40 5.34 -8.03
CA ALA A 367 -10.26 4.24 -7.60
C ALA A 367 -10.34 3.16 -8.69
N LEU A 368 -10.42 1.88 -8.28
CA LEU A 368 -10.38 0.72 -9.20
C LEU A 368 -11.55 0.73 -10.19
N ASN A 369 -12.69 1.24 -9.74
CA ASN A 369 -13.93 1.32 -10.51
C ASN A 369 -14.10 2.63 -11.29
N ILE A 370 -13.06 3.49 -11.39
CA ILE A 370 -13.13 4.75 -12.14
C ILE A 370 -13.75 4.50 -13.54
N PRO A 371 -14.78 5.27 -13.96
CA PRO A 371 -15.32 5.17 -15.32
C PRO A 371 -14.26 5.52 -16.37
N MET A 372 -14.24 4.78 -17.49
CA MET A 372 -13.26 5.04 -18.57
C MET A 372 -13.35 6.45 -19.14
N GLU A 373 -14.55 7.03 -19.19
CA GLU A 373 -14.77 8.40 -19.67
C GLU A 373 -14.09 9.43 -18.75
N GLU A 374 -14.28 9.29 -17.41
CA GLU A 374 -13.64 10.16 -16.42
C GLU A 374 -12.12 9.99 -16.45
N LEU A 375 -11.64 8.74 -16.52
CA LEU A 375 -10.21 8.42 -16.63
C LEU A 375 -9.60 9.05 -17.88
N ALA A 376 -10.24 8.90 -19.04
CA ALA A 376 -9.74 9.41 -20.30
C ALA A 376 -9.66 10.95 -20.31
N ALA A 377 -10.68 11.62 -19.75
CA ALA A 377 -10.68 13.08 -19.61
C ALA A 377 -9.55 13.55 -18.69
N ALA A 378 -9.37 12.92 -17.54
CA ALA A 378 -8.30 13.26 -16.61
C ALA A 378 -6.91 13.02 -17.18
N ILE A 379 -6.68 11.90 -17.87
CA ILE A 379 -5.40 11.58 -18.53
C ILE A 379 -5.09 12.56 -19.67
N ALA A 380 -6.12 13.07 -20.37
CA ALA A 380 -5.92 14.12 -21.39
C ALA A 380 -5.38 15.41 -20.75
N VAL A 381 -5.88 15.82 -19.59
CA VAL A 381 -5.34 16.95 -18.83
C VAL A 381 -3.90 16.70 -18.41
N VAL A 382 -3.60 15.54 -17.81
CA VAL A 382 -2.24 15.18 -17.41
C VAL A 382 -1.26 15.25 -18.60
N LYS A 383 -1.67 14.72 -19.74
CA LYS A 383 -0.86 14.72 -20.97
C LYS A 383 -0.63 16.14 -21.49
N GLN A 384 -1.63 17.01 -21.42
CA GLN A 384 -1.52 18.40 -21.80
C GLN A 384 -0.52 19.14 -20.91
N GLU A 385 -0.61 18.98 -19.59
CA GLU A 385 0.25 19.65 -18.63
C GLU A 385 1.71 19.14 -18.67
N LEU A 386 1.92 17.85 -18.97
CA LEU A 386 3.25 17.31 -19.21
C LEU A 386 3.89 17.89 -20.50
N ALA A 387 3.09 18.19 -21.54
CA ALA A 387 3.57 18.75 -22.80
C ALA A 387 3.79 20.27 -22.79
N ALA A 388 3.30 20.97 -21.75
CA ALA A 388 3.49 22.41 -21.57
C ALA A 388 4.98 22.73 -21.26
N GLU A 389 5.45 23.89 -21.78
CA GLU A 389 6.85 24.34 -21.61
C GLU A 389 7.07 25.13 -20.33
#